data_a8c0e4d99401bc122c0003c2b4874af8
#
_entry.id   a8c0e4d99401bc122c0003c2b4874af8
#
_cell.length_a   1.000
_cell.length_b   1.000
_cell.length_c   1.000
_cell.angle_alpha   90.00
_cell.angle_beta   90.00
_cell.angle_gamma   90.00
#
_symmetry.space_group_name_H-M   'P 1'
#
loop_
_entity.id
_entity.type
_entity.pdbx_description
1 polymer ?
#
loop_
_entity_poly.entity_id
_entity_poly.type
_entity_poly.pdbx_seq_one_letter_code
_entity_poly.pdbx_strand_id
1 'polypeptide(L)' 'MNIIMRMTKVEAVASFRESWADFVANDPSWRGDSIAKRCAFNDYVDSLNKDGLVTDYQAYNWSNPF' A
#
# COMPACT_ATOMS: atom_id res chain seq x y z
N MET A 1 23.38 15.67 -0.83
CA MET A 1 23.30 14.33 -0.23
C MET A 1 21.86 13.87 -0.22
N ASN A 2 21.62 12.66 -0.68
CA ASN A 2 20.27 12.12 -0.71
C ASN A 2 20.04 11.26 0.51
N ILE A 3 19.06 11.66 1.29
CA ILE A 3 18.60 10.84 2.40
C ILE A 3 17.43 10.04 1.88
N ILE A 4 17.60 8.74 1.79
CA ILE A 4 16.51 7.87 1.39
C ILE A 4 15.69 7.58 2.64
N MET A 5 14.51 8.18 2.71
CA MET A 5 13.58 7.90 3.77
C MET A 5 12.68 6.76 3.34
N ARG A 6 12.86 5.62 3.98
CA ARG A 6 12.02 4.46 3.71
C ARG A 6 10.74 4.55 4.51
N MET A 7 9.66 4.12 3.91
CA MET A 7 8.37 4.06 4.59
C MET A 7 8.36 2.89 5.57
N THR A 8 7.76 3.12 6.72
CA THR A 8 7.43 2.04 7.64
C THR A 8 6.14 1.36 7.19
N LYS A 9 5.87 0.16 7.70
CA LYS A 9 4.61 -0.53 7.42
C LYS A 9 3.41 0.30 7.86
N VAL A 10 3.49 0.93 9.03
CA VAL A 10 2.40 1.78 9.54
C VAL A 10 2.10 2.92 8.57
N GLU A 11 3.14 3.59 8.08
CA GLU A 11 2.98 4.67 7.11
C GLU A 11 2.37 4.17 5.80
N ALA A 12 2.85 3.04 5.30
CA ALA A 12 2.36 2.47 4.04
C ALA A 12 0.89 2.06 4.17
N VAL A 13 0.50 1.42 5.27
CA VAL A 13 -0.88 1.02 5.51
C VAL A 13 -1.79 2.24 5.64
N ALA A 14 -1.36 3.27 6.38
CA ALA A 14 -2.15 4.48 6.54
C ALA A 14 -2.35 5.21 5.20
N SER A 15 -1.29 5.34 4.42
CA SER A 15 -1.33 5.96 3.11
C SER A 15 -2.24 5.18 2.14
N PHE A 16 -2.13 3.87 2.17
CA PHE A 16 -2.98 3.02 1.34
C PHE A 16 -4.46 3.15 1.72
N ARG A 17 -4.78 3.14 3.01
CA ARG A 17 -6.16 3.29 3.47
C ARG A 17 -6.79 4.57 2.98
N GLU A 18 -6.03 5.66 3.01
CA GLU A 18 -6.49 6.95 2.51
C GLU A 18 -6.78 6.90 1.01
N SER A 19 -5.85 6.34 0.24
CA SER A 19 -6.02 6.18 -1.21
C SER A 19 -7.20 5.27 -1.54
N TRP A 20 -7.36 4.18 -0.80
CA TRP A 20 -8.46 3.25 -1.01
C TRP A 20 -9.80 3.90 -0.70
N ALA A 21 -9.88 4.70 0.37
CA ALA A 21 -11.09 5.43 0.72
C ALA A 21 -11.51 6.39 -0.41
N ASP A 22 -10.55 7.10 -1.00
CA ASP A 22 -10.81 7.98 -2.13
C ASP A 22 -11.28 7.18 -3.36
N PHE A 23 -10.65 6.07 -3.62
CA PHE A 23 -11.03 5.19 -4.73
C PHE A 23 -12.47 4.69 -4.58
N VAL A 24 -12.84 4.23 -3.41
CA VAL A 24 -14.19 3.73 -3.12
C VAL A 24 -15.21 4.88 -3.15
N ALA A 25 -14.81 6.08 -2.69
CA ALA A 25 -15.71 7.25 -2.75
C ALA A 25 -16.06 7.60 -4.20
N ASN A 26 -15.11 7.42 -5.12
CA ASN A 26 -15.33 7.68 -6.55
C ASN A 26 -16.08 6.54 -7.24
N ASP A 27 -15.94 5.32 -6.75
CA ASP A 27 -16.62 4.14 -7.30
C ASP A 27 -17.09 3.23 -6.17
N PRO A 28 -18.29 3.48 -5.62
CA PRO A 28 -18.80 2.71 -4.49
C PRO A 28 -19.01 1.22 -4.76
N SER A 29 -18.95 0.77 -6.01
CA SER A 29 -19.08 -0.64 -6.34
C SER A 29 -17.98 -1.50 -5.71
N TRP A 30 -16.84 -0.87 -5.36
CA TRP A 30 -15.72 -1.55 -4.71
C TRP A 30 -15.85 -1.63 -3.19
N ARG A 31 -16.88 -1.01 -2.63
CA ARG A 31 -17.09 -1.05 -1.18
C ARG A 31 -17.37 -2.48 -0.74
N GLY A 32 -16.62 -2.94 0.26
CA GLY A 32 -16.77 -4.29 0.79
C GLY A 32 -16.04 -5.37 0.01
N ASP A 33 -15.38 -5.02 -1.08
CA ASP A 33 -14.57 -5.99 -1.83
C ASP A 33 -13.19 -6.14 -1.17
N SER A 34 -13.12 -7.00 -0.16
CA SER A 34 -11.90 -7.21 0.61
C SER A 34 -10.81 -7.91 -0.22
N ILE A 35 -11.19 -8.70 -1.21
CA ILE A 35 -10.23 -9.38 -2.08
C ILE A 35 -9.53 -8.36 -2.95
N ALA A 36 -10.30 -7.45 -3.58
CA ALA A 36 -9.73 -6.39 -4.40
C ALA A 36 -8.83 -5.47 -3.56
N LYS A 37 -9.26 -5.12 -2.36
CA LYS A 37 -8.48 -4.28 -1.45
C LYS A 37 -7.14 -4.92 -1.09
N ARG A 38 -7.17 -6.21 -0.81
CA ARG A 38 -5.98 -6.98 -0.47
C ARG A 38 -4.99 -7.03 -1.64
N CYS A 39 -5.48 -7.30 -2.84
CA CYS A 39 -4.65 -7.30 -4.04
C CYS A 39 -4.10 -5.92 -4.34
N ALA A 40 -4.91 -4.89 -4.17
CA ALA A 40 -4.47 -3.50 -4.37
C ALA A 40 -3.36 -3.11 -3.41
N PHE A 41 -3.42 -3.57 -2.16
CA PHE A 41 -2.34 -3.31 -1.20
C PHE A 41 -1.03 -3.97 -1.63
N ASN A 42 -1.09 -5.21 -2.11
CA ASN A 42 0.10 -5.90 -2.61
C ASN A 42 0.72 -5.14 -3.78
N ASP A 43 -0.09 -4.66 -4.71
CA ASP A 43 0.37 -3.87 -5.84
C ASP A 43 0.96 -2.53 -5.38
N TYR A 44 0.37 -1.93 -4.36
CA TYR A 44 0.86 -0.68 -3.80
C TYR A 44 2.25 -0.87 -3.19
N VAL A 45 2.45 -1.93 -2.40
CA VAL A 45 3.76 -2.23 -1.80
C VAL A 45 4.80 -2.49 -2.88
N ASP A 46 4.44 -3.21 -3.93
CA ASP A 46 5.33 -3.46 -5.07
C ASP A 46 5.73 -2.15 -5.75
N SER A 47 4.80 -1.25 -5.91
CA SER A 47 5.04 0.08 -6.46
C SER A 47 6.01 0.90 -5.59
N LEU A 48 5.82 0.86 -4.26
CA LEU A 48 6.73 1.51 -3.31
C LEU A 48 8.14 0.92 -3.39
N ASN A 49 8.23 -0.39 -3.58
CA ASN A 49 9.52 -1.06 -3.75
C ASN A 49 10.23 -0.58 -5.02
N LYS A 50 9.51 -0.49 -6.12
CA LYS A 50 10.07 0.00 -7.39
C LYS A 50 10.55 1.44 -7.29
N ASP A 51 9.87 2.26 -6.51
CA ASP A 51 10.23 3.65 -6.28
C ASP A 51 11.34 3.83 -5.24
N GLY A 52 11.79 2.74 -4.62
CA GLY A 52 12.84 2.78 -3.62
C GLY A 52 12.38 3.22 -2.23
N LEU A 53 11.09 3.35 -2.00
CA LEU A 53 10.53 3.78 -0.71
C LEU A 53 10.47 2.65 0.31
N VAL A 54 10.47 1.41 -0.14
CA VAL A 54 10.61 0.23 0.70
C VAL A 54 11.64 -0.70 0.10
N THR A 55 12.33 -1.46 0.95
CA THR A 55 13.32 -2.43 0.51
C THR A 55 12.62 -3.72 0.05
N ASP A 56 13.37 -4.56 -0.67
CA ASP A 56 12.90 -5.90 -1.02
C ASP A 56 12.55 -6.70 0.23
N TYR A 57 13.37 -6.58 1.27
CA TYR A 57 13.12 -7.24 2.53
C TYR A 57 11.78 -6.81 3.13
N GLN A 58 11.49 -5.50 3.16
CA GLN A 58 10.23 -4.99 3.65
C GLN A 58 9.05 -5.51 2.81
N ALA A 59 9.17 -5.44 1.49
CA ALA A 59 8.11 -5.89 0.58
C ALA A 59 7.79 -7.37 0.78
N TYR A 60 8.81 -8.19 1.03
CA TYR A 60 8.62 -9.62 1.24
C TYR A 60 8.07 -9.98 2.61
N ASN A 61 8.42 -9.21 3.63
CA ASN A 61 8.14 -9.59 5.02
C ASN A 61 6.93 -8.92 5.64
N TRP A 62 6.38 -7.90 5.00
CA TRP A 62 5.17 -7.27 5.51
C TRP A 62 3.96 -8.17 5.27
N SER A 63 3.24 -8.48 6.34
CA SER A 63 1.96 -9.16 6.23
C SER A 63 0.92 -8.20 5.67
N ASN A 64 0.06 -8.70 4.80
CA ASN A 64 -1.05 -7.92 4.27
C ASN A 64 -2.14 -7.84 5.36
N PRO A 65 -2.48 -6.62 5.87
CA PRO A 65 -3.46 -6.49 6.94
C PRO A 65 -4.91 -6.55 6.47
N PHE A 66 -5.10 -6.69 5.18
CA PHE A 66 -6.42 -6.73 4.56
C PHE A 66 -6.72 -8.11 4.03
#